data_e5ff62bd691a61bb080a8555b66286f7
#
_entry.id   e5ff62bd691a61bb080a8555b66286f7
#
_cell.length_a   1.000
_cell.length_b   1.000
_cell.length_c   1.000
_cell.angle_alpha   90.00
_cell.angle_beta   90.00
_cell.angle_gamma   90.00
#
_symmetry.space_group_name_H-M   'P 1'
#
loop_
_entity.id
_entity.type
_entity.pdbx_description
1 polymer ?
#
loop_
_entity_poly.entity_id
_entity_poly.type
_entity_poly.pdbx_seq_one_letter_code
_entity_poly.pdbx_strand_id
1 'polypeptide(L)'
;NGHQTLMSKITILCKASFFDGMGHLVRQSHIAKTLRERGHDIRFFIPDYLPAKAWLDQYVLVHQTLNEEKKVDGDLIILDIQNTTTAFIKKIKNDKNKVVSFEDLGEGRNHVDLLIDCNLYEEKSLRLPALFGHNYAVLAKEFEAYHSKVREFKEPMDSVLITFGGTDPHSMVPTLAKKILSIQP
;
A
#
# COMPACT_ATOMS: atom_id res chain seq x y z
N ASN A 1 15.10 6.44 30.35
CA ASN A 1 14.90 7.57 29.44
C ASN A 1 13.71 7.25 28.54
N GLY A 2 12.50 7.68 28.96
CA GLY A 2 11.32 7.56 28.12
C GLY A 2 11.44 8.55 26.95
N HIS A 3 11.69 8.05 25.75
CA HIS A 3 11.47 8.84 24.55
C HIS A 3 9.97 9.11 24.46
N GLN A 4 9.56 10.31 24.84
CA GLN A 4 8.24 10.83 24.50
C GLN A 4 8.20 10.89 22.96
N THR A 5 7.51 9.94 22.33
CA THR A 5 7.30 9.99 20.88
C THR A 5 6.44 11.22 20.60
N LEU A 6 7.01 12.23 19.95
CA LEU A 6 6.26 13.41 19.53
C LEU A 6 5.14 12.94 18.58
N MET A 7 3.91 13.31 18.91
CA MET A 7 2.75 13.04 18.06
C MET A 7 2.93 13.79 16.75
N SER A 8 2.95 13.05 15.64
CA SER A 8 3.05 13.60 14.28
C SER A 8 1.73 13.43 13.56
N LYS A 9 1.40 14.40 12.71
CA LYS A 9 0.28 14.32 11.78
C LYS A 9 0.74 13.61 10.51
N ILE A 10 0.18 12.44 10.24
CA ILE A 10 0.54 11.61 9.10
C ILE A 10 -0.64 11.55 8.13
N THR A 11 -0.39 11.95 6.90
CA THR A 11 -1.39 11.92 5.84
C THR A 11 -1.01 10.84 4.82
N ILE A 12 -1.92 9.91 4.56
CA ILE A 12 -1.74 8.81 3.62
C ILE A 12 -2.63 9.02 2.41
N LEU A 13 -2.04 9.09 1.23
CA LEU A 13 -2.75 9.13 -0.04
C LEU A 13 -2.54 7.81 -0.75
N CYS A 14 -3.59 7.07 -1.03
CA CYS A 14 -3.49 5.82 -1.76
C CYS A 14 -4.62 5.63 -2.76
N LYS A 15 -4.32 4.86 -3.80
CA LYS A 15 -5.30 4.41 -4.78
C LYS A 15 -6.15 3.29 -4.22
N ALA A 16 -7.42 3.28 -4.60
CA ALA A 16 -8.32 2.15 -4.44
C ALA A 16 -9.46 2.32 -5.45
N SER A 17 -9.67 1.36 -6.31
CA SER A 17 -10.77 1.34 -7.26
C SER A 17 -11.08 -0.09 -7.67
N PHE A 18 -12.12 -0.29 -8.46
CA PHE A 18 -12.39 -1.60 -9.06
C PHE A 18 -11.23 -2.07 -9.97
N PHE A 19 -10.59 -1.16 -10.70
CA PHE A 19 -9.50 -1.47 -11.62
C PHE A 19 -8.13 -1.55 -10.94
N ASP A 20 -7.84 -0.62 -10.02
CA ASP A 20 -6.56 -0.63 -9.28
C ASP A 20 -6.55 -1.69 -8.15
N GLY A 21 -7.73 -2.20 -7.78
CA GLY A 21 -7.88 -3.10 -6.63
C GLY A 21 -7.79 -2.38 -5.30
N MET A 22 -7.68 -3.17 -4.23
CA MET A 22 -7.63 -2.69 -2.84
C MET A 22 -6.23 -2.84 -2.20
N GLY A 23 -5.26 -3.40 -2.92
CA GLY A 23 -3.94 -3.76 -2.37
C GLY A 23 -3.20 -2.60 -1.72
N HIS A 24 -3.15 -1.45 -2.39
CA HIS A 24 -2.53 -0.22 -1.86
C HIS A 24 -3.18 0.22 -0.55
N LEU A 25 -4.51 0.27 -0.51
CA LEU A 25 -5.26 0.66 0.68
C LEU A 25 -5.06 -0.32 1.85
N VAL A 26 -5.14 -1.62 1.59
CA VAL A 26 -4.96 -2.67 2.60
C VAL A 26 -3.56 -2.57 3.20
N ARG A 27 -2.53 -2.47 2.36
CA ARG A 27 -1.14 -2.27 2.80
C ARG A 27 -1.00 -1.05 3.70
N GLN A 28 -1.50 0.09 3.27
CA GLN A 28 -1.40 1.33 4.03
C GLN A 28 -2.23 1.30 5.31
N SER A 29 -3.33 0.58 5.37
CA SER A 29 -4.11 0.42 6.59
C SER A 29 -3.35 -0.35 7.69
N HIS A 30 -2.50 -1.32 7.33
CA HIS A 30 -1.64 -2.01 8.29
C HIS A 30 -0.56 -1.08 8.87
N ILE A 31 0.08 -0.28 8.01
CA ILE A 31 1.03 0.76 8.45
C ILE A 31 0.34 1.77 9.36
N ALA A 32 -0.84 2.26 8.96
CA ALA A 32 -1.62 3.23 9.72
C ALA A 32 -1.99 2.74 11.12
N LYS A 33 -2.40 1.47 11.26
CA LYS A 33 -2.69 0.86 12.57
C LYS A 33 -1.46 0.91 13.48
N THR A 34 -0.31 0.48 12.99
CA THR A 34 0.94 0.48 13.74
C THR A 34 1.38 1.89 14.15
N LEU A 35 1.25 2.87 13.25
CA LEU A 35 1.59 4.26 13.53
C LEU A 35 0.62 4.88 14.55
N ARG A 36 -0.67 4.57 14.46
CA ARG A 36 -1.67 5.01 15.43
C ARG A 36 -1.42 4.41 16.83
N GLU A 37 -1.06 3.14 16.91
CA GLU A 37 -0.66 2.48 18.16
C GLU A 37 0.56 3.14 18.80
N ARG A 38 1.42 3.77 17.99
CA ARG A 38 2.56 4.58 18.45
C ARG A 38 2.20 6.02 18.79
N GLY A 39 0.92 6.41 18.73
CA GLY A 39 0.44 7.71 19.15
C GLY A 39 0.44 8.79 18.07
N HIS A 40 0.54 8.43 16.79
CA HIS A 40 0.45 9.40 15.69
C HIS A 40 -1.00 9.64 15.25
N ASP A 41 -1.29 10.86 14.76
CA ASP A 41 -2.58 11.21 14.16
C ASP A 41 -2.56 10.85 12.67
N ILE A 42 -3.45 9.95 12.25
CA ILE A 42 -3.46 9.36 10.90
C ILE A 42 -4.72 9.78 10.16
N ARG A 43 -4.55 10.27 8.93
CA ARG A 43 -5.64 10.60 8.02
C ARG A 43 -5.39 10.04 6.62
N PHE A 44 -6.42 9.46 6.03
CA PHE A 44 -6.40 8.99 4.65
C PHE A 44 -7.04 9.99 3.69
N PHE A 45 -6.47 10.09 2.49
CA PHE A 45 -7.10 10.63 1.29
C PHE A 45 -7.20 9.52 0.25
N ILE A 46 -8.42 9.19 -0.13
CA ILE A 46 -8.74 8.09 -1.04
C ILE A 46 -9.69 8.55 -2.14
N PRO A 47 -9.76 7.87 -3.29
CA PRO A 47 -10.79 8.10 -4.28
C PRO A 47 -12.20 7.87 -3.71
N ASP A 48 -13.22 8.39 -4.38
CA ASP A 48 -14.62 8.14 -4.02
C ASP A 48 -15.03 6.70 -4.42
N TYR A 49 -14.64 5.74 -3.58
CA TYR A 49 -14.89 4.32 -3.79
C TYR A 49 -15.44 3.69 -2.51
N LEU A 50 -16.72 3.29 -2.55
CA LEU A 50 -17.44 2.78 -1.37
C LEU A 50 -16.73 1.61 -0.66
N PRO A 51 -16.20 0.57 -1.35
CA PRO A 51 -15.49 -0.50 -0.67
C PRO A 51 -14.26 -0.02 0.10
N ALA A 52 -13.55 1.00 -0.42
CA ALA A 52 -12.39 1.58 0.27
C ALA A 52 -12.79 2.33 1.55
N LYS A 53 -13.88 3.10 1.49
CA LYS A 53 -14.44 3.79 2.66
C LYS A 53 -14.87 2.79 3.72
N ALA A 54 -15.66 1.77 3.35
CA ALA A 54 -16.12 0.72 4.25
C ALA A 54 -14.96 -0.04 4.91
N TRP A 55 -13.87 -0.29 4.17
CA TRP A 55 -12.65 -0.89 4.72
C TRP A 55 -12.04 -0.01 5.82
N LEU A 56 -11.86 1.29 5.58
CA LEU A 56 -11.28 2.20 6.56
C LEU A 56 -12.18 2.39 7.78
N ASP A 57 -13.50 2.46 7.58
CA ASP A 57 -14.50 2.55 8.65
C ASP A 57 -14.45 1.33 9.58
N GLN A 58 -14.28 0.12 9.03
CA GLN A 58 -14.13 -1.11 9.81
C GLN A 58 -12.96 -1.03 10.80
N TYR A 59 -11.89 -0.31 10.45
CA TYR A 59 -10.72 -0.12 11.28
C TYR A 59 -10.69 1.20 12.03
N VAL A 60 -11.78 1.98 11.96
CA VAL A 60 -11.90 3.30 12.61
C VAL A 60 -10.75 4.22 12.17
N LEU A 61 -10.43 4.22 10.88
CA LEU A 61 -9.41 5.07 10.28
C LEU A 61 -10.05 6.29 9.64
N VAL A 62 -9.63 7.48 10.07
CA VAL A 62 -10.15 8.75 9.54
C VAL A 62 -9.82 8.87 8.05
N HIS A 63 -10.83 9.13 7.22
CA HIS A 63 -10.62 9.27 5.79
C HIS A 63 -11.42 10.41 5.17
N GLN A 64 -10.97 10.89 4.02
CA GLN A 64 -11.62 11.89 3.20
C GLN A 64 -11.49 11.52 1.73
N THR A 65 -12.45 11.93 0.93
CA THR A 65 -12.35 11.79 -0.53
C THR A 65 -11.31 12.78 -1.06
N LEU A 66 -10.35 12.26 -1.83
CA LEU A 66 -9.35 13.08 -2.52
C LEU A 66 -10.04 13.87 -3.64
N ASN A 67 -9.89 15.18 -3.62
CA ASN A 67 -10.26 16.08 -4.70
C ASN A 67 -9.17 17.15 -4.89
N GLU A 68 -9.15 17.81 -6.04
CA GLU A 68 -8.11 18.80 -6.40
C GLU A 68 -8.06 20.02 -5.49
N GLU A 69 -9.19 20.36 -4.84
CA GLU A 69 -9.32 21.55 -3.99
C GLU A 69 -8.78 21.31 -2.58
N LYS A 70 -8.70 20.06 -2.13
CA LYS A 70 -8.26 19.75 -0.78
C LYS A 70 -6.76 19.87 -0.65
N LYS A 71 -6.36 20.68 0.32
CA LYS A 71 -4.94 20.78 0.70
C LYS A 71 -4.51 19.50 1.42
N VAL A 72 -3.49 18.86 0.87
CA VAL A 72 -2.78 17.77 1.53
C VAL A 72 -1.75 18.39 2.46
N ASP A 73 -1.88 18.13 3.77
CA ASP A 73 -0.97 18.65 4.80
C ASP A 73 -0.65 17.54 5.82
N GLY A 74 0.47 17.66 6.51
CA GLY A 74 0.97 16.71 7.51
C GLY A 74 2.46 16.89 7.73
N ASP A 75 2.99 16.36 8.82
CA ASP A 75 4.44 16.29 9.09
C ASP A 75 5.10 15.21 8.22
N LEU A 76 4.36 14.13 7.98
CA LEU A 76 4.71 13.05 7.07
C LEU A 76 3.56 12.81 6.09
N ILE A 77 3.88 12.76 4.81
CA ILE A 77 2.96 12.39 3.73
C ILE A 77 3.43 11.07 3.15
N ILE A 78 2.56 10.07 3.19
CA ILE A 78 2.80 8.75 2.60
C ILE A 78 1.98 8.64 1.32
N LEU A 79 2.63 8.33 0.21
CA LEU A 79 2.01 8.15 -1.08
C LEU A 79 2.05 6.67 -1.48
N ASP A 80 0.91 6.11 -1.80
CA ASP A 80 0.82 4.79 -2.41
C ASP A 80 0.04 4.92 -3.73
N ILE A 81 0.68 5.64 -4.66
CA ILE A 81 0.20 6.04 -5.97
C ILE A 81 1.27 5.67 -6.99
N GLN A 82 0.93 4.78 -7.89
CA GLN A 82 1.90 4.13 -8.79
C GLN A 82 2.59 5.06 -9.79
N ASN A 83 1.99 6.19 -10.14
CA ASN A 83 2.54 7.13 -11.12
C ASN A 83 2.31 8.57 -10.65
N THR A 84 3.22 9.11 -9.85
CA THR A 84 3.17 10.51 -9.46
C THR A 84 3.92 11.41 -10.45
N THR A 85 3.50 12.66 -10.56
CA THR A 85 4.18 13.66 -11.38
C THR A 85 5.06 14.57 -10.51
N THR A 86 6.10 15.14 -11.12
CA THR A 86 6.93 16.17 -10.47
C THR A 86 6.09 17.33 -9.95
N ALA A 87 5.11 17.79 -10.73
CA ALA A 87 4.22 18.90 -10.33
C ALA A 87 3.40 18.55 -9.09
N PHE A 88 2.87 17.31 -9.01
CA PHE A 88 2.13 16.85 -7.85
C PHE A 88 2.99 16.82 -6.58
N ILE A 89 4.20 16.25 -6.66
CA ILE A 89 5.10 16.22 -5.50
C ILE A 89 5.47 17.62 -5.04
N LYS A 90 5.81 18.53 -5.96
CA LYS A 90 6.11 19.94 -5.63
C LYS A 90 4.94 20.68 -5.00
N LYS A 91 3.68 20.31 -5.31
CA LYS A 91 2.49 20.91 -4.71
C LYS A 91 2.31 20.50 -3.25
N ILE A 92 2.67 19.27 -2.87
CA ILE A 92 2.43 18.72 -1.53
C ILE A 92 3.66 18.82 -0.63
N LYS A 93 4.87 18.84 -1.19
CA LYS A 93 6.13 18.87 -0.44
C LYS A 93 6.52 20.32 -0.09
N ASN A 94 6.98 20.51 1.13
CA ASN A 94 7.51 21.78 1.62
C ASN A 94 8.59 21.53 2.70
N ASP A 95 9.20 22.59 3.22
CA ASP A 95 10.29 22.49 4.21
C ASP A 95 9.89 21.93 5.57
N LYS A 96 8.59 21.82 5.83
CA LYS A 96 8.03 21.36 7.12
C LYS A 96 7.57 19.92 7.12
N ASN A 97 7.52 19.25 5.95
CA ASN A 97 7.05 17.88 5.85
C ASN A 97 8.08 16.98 5.19
N LYS A 98 7.88 15.66 5.37
CA LYS A 98 8.57 14.61 4.64
C LYS A 98 7.60 13.86 3.76
N VAL A 99 8.06 13.43 2.60
CA VAL A 99 7.25 12.67 1.64
C VAL A 99 7.90 11.30 1.41
N VAL A 100 7.14 10.24 1.67
CA VAL A 100 7.53 8.85 1.40
C VAL A 100 6.62 8.31 0.31
N SER A 101 7.17 7.67 -0.71
CA SER A 101 6.40 7.05 -1.79
C SER A 101 6.63 5.54 -1.83
N PHE A 102 5.54 4.80 -2.08
CA PHE A 102 5.56 3.34 -2.23
C PHE A 102 5.37 2.97 -3.69
N GLU A 103 6.30 2.16 -4.24
CA GLU A 103 6.21 1.55 -5.58
C GLU A 103 5.84 2.54 -6.69
N ASP A 104 6.31 3.77 -6.58
CA ASP A 104 6.04 4.83 -7.53
C ASP A 104 6.97 4.71 -8.75
N LEU A 105 6.39 4.54 -9.92
CA LEU A 105 7.07 4.43 -11.20
C LEU A 105 7.10 5.76 -11.97
N GLY A 106 6.38 6.78 -11.47
CA GLY A 106 6.29 8.09 -12.09
C GLY A 106 7.53 8.95 -11.87
N GLU A 107 7.64 10.04 -12.61
CA GLU A 107 8.76 10.99 -12.48
C GLU A 107 8.82 11.68 -11.11
N GLY A 108 7.66 11.80 -10.43
CA GLY A 108 7.55 12.40 -9.10
C GLY A 108 8.39 11.69 -8.05
N ARG A 109 8.62 10.38 -8.19
CA ARG A 109 9.46 9.59 -7.27
C ARG A 109 10.86 10.18 -7.05
N ASN A 110 11.40 10.94 -8.03
CA ASN A 110 12.71 11.56 -7.92
C ASN A 110 12.75 12.78 -6.98
N HIS A 111 11.60 13.21 -6.47
CA HIS A 111 11.45 14.40 -5.63
C HIS A 111 10.95 14.12 -4.22
N VAL A 112 10.70 12.85 -3.86
CA VAL A 112 10.31 12.43 -2.50
C VAL A 112 11.53 12.37 -1.58
N ASP A 113 11.31 12.20 -0.27
CA ASP A 113 12.40 12.05 0.71
C ASP A 113 12.83 10.59 0.87
N LEU A 114 11.93 9.66 0.60
CA LEU A 114 12.20 8.22 0.65
C LEU A 114 11.29 7.48 -0.35
N LEU A 115 11.87 6.59 -1.13
CA LEU A 115 11.14 5.61 -1.94
C LEU A 115 11.21 4.23 -1.27
N ILE A 116 10.08 3.52 -1.21
CA ILE A 116 10.01 2.12 -0.76
C ILE A 116 9.42 1.29 -1.91
N ASP A 117 10.17 0.29 -2.38
CA ASP A 117 9.71 -0.59 -3.45
C ASP A 117 10.08 -2.04 -3.15
N CYS A 118 9.09 -2.81 -2.72
CA CYS A 118 9.29 -4.21 -2.36
C CYS A 118 9.41 -5.15 -3.57
N ASN A 119 9.08 -4.69 -4.78
CA ASN A 119 9.11 -5.49 -6.00
C ASN A 119 10.42 -5.34 -6.79
N LEU A 120 11.15 -4.26 -6.58
CA LEU A 120 12.35 -3.96 -7.33
C LEU A 120 13.61 -4.37 -6.58
N TYR A 121 14.63 -4.79 -7.33
CA TYR A 121 16.00 -4.80 -6.89
C TYR A 121 16.59 -3.39 -7.08
N GLU A 122 17.66 -3.08 -6.35
CA GLU A 122 18.32 -1.78 -6.33
C GLU A 122 18.39 -1.09 -7.70
N GLU A 123 17.85 0.11 -7.81
CA GLU A 123 17.94 0.95 -9.00
C GLU A 123 19.10 1.94 -8.87
N LYS A 124 20.23 1.65 -9.49
CA LYS A 124 21.48 2.44 -9.38
C LYS A 124 21.37 3.88 -9.91
N SER A 125 20.36 4.17 -10.72
CA SER A 125 20.11 5.52 -11.26
C SER A 125 19.45 6.47 -10.26
N LEU A 126 18.82 5.95 -9.22
CA LEU A 126 18.13 6.74 -8.21
C LEU A 126 19.11 7.45 -7.29
N ARG A 127 18.93 8.79 -7.15
CA ARG A 127 19.83 9.65 -6.33
C ARG A 127 19.20 10.09 -5.01
N LEU A 128 18.19 9.36 -4.52
CA LEU A 128 17.52 9.64 -3.25
C LEU A 128 17.57 8.41 -2.34
N PRO A 129 17.31 8.56 -1.04
CA PRO A 129 17.17 7.42 -0.15
C PRO A 129 16.07 6.48 -0.63
N ALA A 130 16.41 5.19 -0.78
CA ALA A 130 15.46 4.20 -1.24
C ALA A 130 15.66 2.86 -0.53
N LEU A 131 14.57 2.13 -0.30
CA LEU A 131 14.51 0.81 0.30
C LEU A 131 13.91 -0.16 -0.72
N PHE A 132 14.69 -1.12 -1.17
CA PHE A 132 14.31 -2.07 -2.22
C PHE A 132 14.22 -3.50 -1.72
N GLY A 133 13.31 -4.26 -2.33
CA GLY A 133 13.21 -5.70 -2.17
C GLY A 133 12.19 -6.17 -1.13
N HIS A 134 12.00 -7.47 -1.11
CA HIS A 134 10.93 -8.15 -0.34
C HIS A 134 11.00 -7.94 1.18
N ASN A 135 12.16 -7.58 1.73
CA ASN A 135 12.29 -7.27 3.16
C ASN A 135 11.47 -6.04 3.60
N TYR A 136 11.01 -5.23 2.65
CA TYR A 136 10.18 -4.05 2.89
C TYR A 136 8.72 -4.29 2.50
N ALA A 137 8.34 -5.54 2.20
CA ALA A 137 6.95 -5.90 1.97
C ALA A 137 6.14 -5.76 3.26
N VAL A 138 5.01 -5.04 3.17
CA VAL A 138 4.12 -4.85 4.30
C VAL A 138 3.15 -6.02 4.36
N LEU A 139 3.24 -6.81 5.41
CA LEU A 139 2.34 -7.92 5.68
C LEU A 139 1.42 -7.60 6.86
N ALA A 140 0.23 -8.18 6.85
CA ALA A 140 -0.67 -8.13 7.98
C ALA A 140 -0.06 -8.87 9.19
N LYS A 141 -0.28 -8.36 10.40
CA LYS A 141 0.29 -8.90 11.65
C LYS A 141 -0.07 -10.39 11.86
N GLU A 142 -1.21 -10.80 11.34
CA GLU A 142 -1.70 -12.20 11.41
C GLU A 142 -0.73 -13.19 10.73
N PHE A 143 0.09 -12.72 9.78
CA PHE A 143 1.10 -13.56 9.12
C PHE A 143 2.30 -13.89 10.01
N GLU A 144 2.55 -13.14 11.09
CA GLU A 144 3.63 -13.42 12.04
C GLU A 144 3.50 -14.84 12.64
N ALA A 145 2.27 -15.29 12.89
CA ALA A 145 1.99 -16.64 13.41
C ALA A 145 2.35 -17.78 12.44
N TYR A 146 2.59 -17.45 11.18
CA TYR A 146 2.90 -18.42 10.12
C TYR A 146 4.38 -18.41 9.72
N HIS A 147 5.17 -17.48 10.21
CA HIS A 147 6.58 -17.32 9.83
C HIS A 147 7.44 -18.57 10.07
N SER A 148 7.17 -19.30 11.12
CA SER A 148 7.91 -20.53 11.50
C SER A 148 7.24 -21.83 11.04
N LYS A 149 6.08 -21.75 10.38
CA LYS A 149 5.37 -22.95 9.94
C LYS A 149 5.97 -23.49 8.65
N VAL A 150 6.57 -24.64 8.71
CA VAL A 150 6.98 -25.40 7.53
C VAL A 150 5.73 -26.01 6.91
N ARG A 151 5.50 -25.76 5.62
CA ARG A 151 4.42 -26.37 4.86
C ARG A 151 4.96 -27.61 4.15
N GLU A 152 4.35 -28.76 4.42
CA GLU A 152 4.58 -29.97 3.64
C GLU A 152 3.76 -29.90 2.34
N PHE A 153 4.42 -30.19 1.23
CA PHE A 153 3.73 -30.36 -0.05
C PHE A 153 3.17 -31.75 -0.14
N LYS A 154 1.90 -31.86 -0.53
CA LYS A 154 1.26 -33.14 -0.77
C LYS A 154 1.40 -33.52 -2.24
N GLU A 155 1.71 -34.78 -2.47
CA GLU A 155 1.67 -35.39 -3.80
C GLU A 155 0.73 -36.61 -3.75
N PRO A 156 -0.27 -36.69 -4.64
CA PRO A 156 -0.62 -35.72 -5.69
C PRO A 156 -1.23 -34.45 -5.11
N MET A 157 -1.18 -33.36 -5.88
CA MET A 157 -1.78 -32.07 -5.55
C MET A 157 -3.30 -32.21 -5.44
N ASP A 158 -3.87 -31.81 -4.29
CA ASP A 158 -5.31 -31.95 -3.98
C ASP A 158 -6.07 -30.62 -4.04
N SER A 159 -5.36 -29.49 -4.16
CA SER A 159 -5.97 -28.17 -4.13
C SER A 159 -5.18 -27.15 -4.94
N VAL A 160 -5.90 -26.21 -5.56
CA VAL A 160 -5.35 -25.09 -6.34
C VAL A 160 -6.00 -23.80 -5.87
N LEU A 161 -5.19 -22.80 -5.48
CA LEU A 161 -5.64 -21.45 -5.21
C LEU A 161 -5.47 -20.60 -6.45
N ILE A 162 -6.57 -19.97 -6.90
CA ILE A 162 -6.56 -19.00 -8.00
C ILE A 162 -6.92 -17.62 -7.41
N THR A 163 -6.06 -16.64 -7.57
CA THR A 163 -6.30 -15.28 -7.08
C THR A 163 -5.71 -14.22 -7.99
N PHE A 164 -6.43 -13.10 -8.16
CA PHE A 164 -6.01 -11.90 -8.88
C PHE A 164 -6.14 -10.65 -8.00
N GLY A 165 -5.83 -10.79 -6.70
CA GLY A 165 -5.93 -9.72 -5.71
C GLY A 165 -7.35 -9.50 -5.18
N GLY A 166 -7.67 -8.26 -4.82
CA GLY A 166 -8.96 -7.92 -4.20
C GLY A 166 -10.11 -7.74 -5.18
N THR A 167 -9.80 -7.65 -6.48
CA THR A 167 -10.77 -7.54 -7.58
C THR A 167 -10.32 -8.43 -8.74
N ASP A 168 -11.23 -8.79 -9.63
CA ASP A 168 -10.91 -9.52 -10.86
C ASP A 168 -11.57 -8.80 -12.05
N PRO A 169 -11.05 -7.62 -12.44
CA PRO A 169 -11.68 -6.75 -13.44
C PRO A 169 -11.76 -7.38 -14.83
N HIS A 170 -10.97 -8.42 -15.10
CA HIS A 170 -10.94 -9.13 -16.38
C HIS A 170 -11.59 -10.53 -16.31
N SER A 171 -12.26 -10.88 -15.20
CA SER A 171 -12.93 -12.18 -14.99
C SER A 171 -12.00 -13.38 -15.29
N MET A 172 -10.74 -13.28 -14.86
CA MET A 172 -9.74 -14.32 -15.06
C MET A 172 -9.93 -15.53 -14.17
N VAL A 173 -10.44 -15.34 -12.93
CA VAL A 173 -10.67 -16.44 -11.97
C VAL A 173 -11.59 -17.51 -12.57
N PRO A 174 -12.82 -17.19 -13.03
CA PRO A 174 -13.70 -18.21 -13.61
C PRO A 174 -13.13 -18.84 -14.89
N THR A 175 -12.40 -18.06 -15.69
CA THR A 175 -11.77 -18.54 -16.92
C THR A 175 -10.71 -19.59 -16.64
N LEU A 176 -9.81 -19.32 -15.68
CA LEU A 176 -8.76 -20.27 -15.31
C LEU A 176 -9.32 -21.47 -14.55
N ALA A 177 -10.31 -21.28 -13.67
CA ALA A 177 -10.95 -22.39 -12.98
C ALA A 177 -11.54 -23.42 -13.95
N LYS A 178 -12.29 -22.96 -14.97
CA LYS A 178 -12.82 -23.82 -16.03
C LYS A 178 -11.72 -24.57 -16.78
N LYS A 179 -10.62 -23.87 -17.13
CA LYS A 179 -9.49 -24.47 -17.83
C LYS A 179 -8.78 -25.53 -16.99
N ILE A 180 -8.55 -25.28 -15.70
CA ILE A 180 -7.92 -26.24 -14.80
C ILE A 180 -8.80 -27.46 -14.63
N LEU A 181 -10.11 -27.30 -14.39
CA LEU A 181 -11.06 -28.41 -14.27
C LEU A 181 -11.17 -29.25 -15.55
N SER A 182 -10.91 -28.67 -16.74
CA SER A 182 -10.90 -29.40 -17.99
C SER A 182 -9.63 -30.24 -18.24
N ILE A 183 -8.56 -30.01 -17.47
CA ILE A 183 -7.29 -30.75 -17.59
C ILE A 183 -7.25 -31.95 -16.64
N GLN A 184 -8.08 -31.96 -15.61
CA GLN A 184 -8.16 -33.13 -14.71
C GLN A 184 -8.82 -34.29 -15.46
N PRO A 185 -8.19 -35.49 -15.48
CA PRO A 185 -8.78 -36.69 -16.04
C PRO A 185 -9.98 -37.18 -15.21
#